data_625d0e8271d694020b6531aab5f185a9
#
_entry.id   625d0e8271d694020b6531aab5f185a9
#
_cell.length_a   1.000
_cell.length_b   1.000
_cell.length_c   1.000
_cell.angle_alpha   90.00
_cell.angle_beta   90.00
_cell.angle_gamma   90.00
#
_symmetry.space_group_name_H-M   'P 1'
#
loop_
_entity.id
_entity.type
_entity.pdbx_description
1 polymer ?
#
loop_
_entity_poly.entity_id
_entity_poly.type
_entity_poly.pdbx_seq_one_letter_code
_entity_poly.pdbx_strand_id
1 'polypeptide(L)'
;EYFTGARVAHGSIGAPTSPLTADQIRQASKLLNTGMKTVEVGAIQQDVFEAIPKQHFKEMRRLAELTGTEMSVHGPITDLAGFSQQGWHENQRRQAEAQMVDVLDKAHQLDSKGNVPVTFHAQPPFPTQRWVHGPKKEAEELIEGMEKSARERGGYSHGEAKIIEDLRRGRRMDSVIAVDQE
;
A
#
# COMPACT_ATOMS: atom_id res chain seq x y z
N GLU A 1 36.43 -3.07 0.51
CA GLU A 1 36.07 -1.84 1.24
C GLU A 1 34.70 -1.37 0.78
N TYR A 2 33.68 -1.73 1.56
CA TYR A 2 32.31 -1.37 1.28
C TYR A 2 31.94 -0.19 2.17
N PHE A 3 31.36 0.87 1.59
CA PHE A 3 30.83 2.05 2.29
C PHE A 3 31.79 3.00 2.98
N THR A 4 33.09 2.93 2.72
CA THR A 4 34.04 3.94 3.20
C THR A 4 33.82 5.27 2.48
N GLY A 5 33.23 6.24 3.20
CA GLY A 5 33.00 7.60 2.70
C GLY A 5 31.54 8.01 2.55
N ALA A 6 30.59 7.08 2.54
CA ALA A 6 29.17 7.44 2.60
C ALA A 6 28.80 7.90 4.01
N ARG A 7 28.43 9.18 4.13
CA ARG A 7 27.92 9.75 5.40
C ARG A 7 26.46 10.13 5.19
N VAL A 8 25.58 9.49 5.94
CA VAL A 8 24.17 9.85 6.00
C VAL A 8 23.98 10.76 7.21
N ALA A 9 23.37 11.93 7.01
CA ALA A 9 23.04 12.79 8.13
C ALA A 9 22.04 12.06 9.05
N HIS A 10 22.27 12.13 10.37
CA HIS A 10 21.42 11.45 11.35
C HIS A 10 19.94 11.82 11.22
N GLY A 11 19.64 13.07 10.85
CA GLY A 11 18.28 13.56 10.59
C GLY A 11 17.62 13.02 9.32
N SER A 12 18.37 12.33 8.43
CA SER A 12 17.80 11.72 7.21
C SER A 12 17.32 10.29 7.44
N ILE A 13 17.48 9.74 8.64
CA ILE A 13 17.03 8.39 8.97
C ILE A 13 15.76 8.48 9.79
N GLY A 14 14.68 7.90 9.28
CA GLY A 14 13.41 7.76 9.96
C GLY A 14 13.13 6.33 10.39
N ALA A 15 12.19 6.17 11.31
CA ALA A 15 11.71 4.87 11.73
C ALA A 15 10.18 4.86 11.87
N PRO A 16 9.52 3.77 11.45
CA PRO A 16 8.08 3.63 11.64
C PRO A 16 7.74 3.20 13.06
N THR A 17 6.58 3.63 13.54
CA THR A 17 5.95 3.06 14.73
C THR A 17 5.35 1.69 14.41
N SER A 18 5.07 0.88 15.44
CA SER A 18 4.41 -0.41 15.23
C SER A 18 2.95 -0.22 14.79
N PRO A 19 2.52 -0.82 13.67
CA PRO A 19 1.12 -0.76 13.24
C PRO A 19 0.19 -1.68 14.04
N LEU A 20 0.72 -2.47 14.97
CA LEU A 20 -0.02 -3.50 15.73
C LEU A 20 -0.63 -2.96 17.03
N THR A 21 -0.50 -1.68 17.31
CA THR A 21 -1.00 -1.08 18.54
C THR A 21 -1.59 0.31 18.33
N ALA A 22 -2.68 0.62 19.00
CA ALA A 22 -3.26 1.95 19.02
C ALA A 22 -2.48 2.93 19.92
N ASP A 23 -1.57 2.46 20.78
CA ASP A 23 -0.73 3.29 21.65
C ASP A 23 0.45 3.91 20.88
N GLN A 24 0.13 4.74 19.92
CA GLN A 24 1.10 5.39 19.04
C GLN A 24 1.97 6.43 19.76
N ILE A 25 1.45 7.06 20.81
CA ILE A 25 2.23 8.01 21.62
C ILE A 25 3.43 7.30 22.25
N ARG A 26 3.20 6.13 22.84
CA ARG A 26 4.26 5.34 23.45
C ARG A 26 5.29 4.87 22.42
N GLN A 27 4.84 4.48 21.23
CA GLN A 27 5.72 4.07 20.14
C GLN A 27 6.58 5.25 19.66
N ALA A 28 5.97 6.40 19.38
CA ALA A 28 6.67 7.62 18.98
C ALA A 28 7.69 8.04 20.06
N SER A 29 7.29 8.07 21.35
CA SER A 29 8.17 8.43 22.47
C SER A 29 9.40 7.52 22.54
N LYS A 30 9.26 6.20 22.29
CA LYS A 30 10.41 5.29 22.24
C LYS A 30 11.41 5.68 21.15
N LEU A 31 10.91 5.97 19.94
CA LEU A 31 11.74 6.37 18.81
C LEU A 31 12.43 7.72 19.08
N LEU A 32 11.70 8.69 19.63
CA LEU A 32 12.25 9.99 19.98
C LEU A 32 13.37 9.85 21.03
N ASN A 33 13.23 8.98 22.00
CA ASN A 33 14.25 8.70 23.01
C ASN A 33 15.53 8.08 22.43
N THR A 34 15.46 7.46 21.25
CA THR A 34 16.65 7.00 20.52
C THR A 34 17.30 8.11 19.69
N GLY A 35 16.75 9.32 19.68
CA GLY A 35 17.24 10.46 18.93
C GLY A 35 16.78 10.51 17.47
N MET A 36 15.77 9.73 17.08
CA MET A 36 15.20 9.80 15.73
C MET A 36 14.65 11.19 15.46
N LYS A 37 14.92 11.70 14.25
CA LYS A 37 14.46 13.03 13.79
C LYS A 37 13.36 12.94 12.75
N THR A 38 13.02 11.74 12.30
CA THR A 38 11.89 11.46 11.43
C THR A 38 11.16 10.24 11.96
N VAL A 39 9.86 10.35 12.18
CA VAL A 39 9.02 9.25 12.68
C VAL A 39 7.81 9.09 11.77
N GLU A 40 7.61 7.88 11.26
CA GLU A 40 6.43 7.53 10.50
C GLU A 40 5.41 6.83 11.40
N VAL A 41 4.18 7.35 11.46
CA VAL A 41 3.07 6.71 12.17
C VAL A 41 2.53 5.58 11.32
N GLY A 42 2.71 4.34 11.78
CA GLY A 42 2.24 3.14 11.09
C GLY A 42 0.74 2.93 11.25
N ALA A 43 0.00 3.11 10.16
CA ALA A 43 -1.45 2.97 10.10
C ALA A 43 -1.89 1.84 9.13
N ILE A 44 -1.01 0.88 8.86
CA ILE A 44 -1.23 -0.18 7.86
C ILE A 44 -2.44 -1.05 8.20
N GLN A 45 -2.65 -1.36 9.50
CA GLN A 45 -3.82 -2.10 9.96
C GLN A 45 -4.95 -1.12 10.27
N GLN A 46 -5.97 -1.16 9.46
CA GLN A 46 -7.09 -0.24 9.54
C GLN A 46 -7.80 -0.27 10.88
N ASP A 47 -8.15 -1.45 11.38
CA ASP A 47 -8.88 -1.60 12.66
C ASP A 47 -8.11 -0.96 13.82
N VAL A 48 -6.77 -1.13 13.83
CA VAL A 48 -5.89 -0.52 14.81
C VAL A 48 -5.86 0.99 14.64
N PHE A 49 -5.76 1.47 13.39
CA PHE A 49 -5.70 2.89 13.10
C PHE A 49 -6.99 3.62 13.48
N GLU A 50 -8.14 3.05 13.17
CA GLU A 50 -9.44 3.60 13.55
C GLU A 50 -9.58 3.75 15.08
N ALA A 51 -9.01 2.80 15.83
CA ALA A 51 -9.00 2.83 17.29
C ALA A 51 -8.07 3.90 17.90
N ILE A 52 -7.18 4.53 17.10
CA ILE A 52 -6.29 5.59 17.61
C ILE A 52 -7.09 6.88 17.79
N PRO A 53 -7.19 7.42 19.02
CA PRO A 53 -7.89 8.69 19.25
C PRO A 53 -7.19 9.86 18.55
N LYS A 54 -7.95 10.81 17.99
CA LYS A 54 -7.40 12.05 17.42
C LYS A 54 -6.50 12.82 18.40
N GLN A 55 -6.75 12.69 19.69
CA GLN A 55 -5.94 13.27 20.74
C GLN A 55 -4.48 12.77 20.70
N HIS A 56 -4.24 11.50 20.36
CA HIS A 56 -2.89 10.95 20.27
C HIS A 56 -2.06 11.67 19.20
N PHE A 57 -2.66 12.00 18.07
CA PHE A 57 -1.98 12.75 17.00
C PHE A 57 -1.58 14.15 17.46
N LYS A 58 -2.45 14.84 18.22
CA LYS A 58 -2.12 16.15 18.80
C LYS A 58 -0.97 16.06 19.81
N GLU A 59 -0.94 15.03 20.64
CA GLU A 59 0.15 14.85 21.60
C GLU A 59 1.46 14.47 20.89
N MET A 60 1.40 13.62 19.86
CA MET A 60 2.57 13.33 19.02
C MET A 60 3.12 14.58 18.34
N ARG A 61 2.24 15.49 17.85
CA ARG A 61 2.68 16.79 17.34
C ARG A 61 3.45 17.58 18.40
N ARG A 62 2.94 17.67 19.62
CA ARG A 62 3.64 18.37 20.71
C ARG A 62 5.02 17.79 20.99
N LEU A 63 5.13 16.47 20.99
CA LEU A 63 6.41 15.78 21.15
C LEU A 63 7.35 16.10 19.98
N ALA A 64 6.83 16.09 18.75
CA ALA A 64 7.59 16.43 17.55
C ALA A 64 8.11 17.87 17.58
N GLU A 65 7.28 18.83 17.94
CA GLU A 65 7.65 20.25 18.09
C GLU A 65 8.73 20.44 19.16
N LEU A 66 8.62 19.77 20.30
CA LEU A 66 9.59 19.84 21.39
C LEU A 66 10.96 19.22 21.03
N THR A 67 10.97 18.19 20.21
CA THR A 67 12.18 17.44 19.87
C THR A 67 12.79 17.85 18.51
N GLY A 68 12.10 18.70 17.77
CA GLY A 68 12.47 19.07 16.40
C GLY A 68 12.42 17.85 15.46
N THR A 69 11.39 17.02 15.60
CA THR A 69 11.19 15.80 14.82
C THR A 69 10.13 16.02 13.74
N GLU A 70 10.36 15.52 12.55
CA GLU A 70 9.39 15.50 11.46
C GLU A 70 8.56 14.21 11.53
N MET A 71 7.28 14.33 11.17
CA MET A 71 6.36 13.19 11.17
C MET A 71 5.73 12.97 9.81
N SER A 72 5.47 11.69 9.51
CA SER A 72 4.69 11.24 8.36
C SER A 72 3.69 10.17 8.78
N VAL A 73 2.77 9.81 7.91
CA VAL A 73 1.78 8.75 8.16
C VAL A 73 1.83 7.73 7.03
N HIS A 74 1.92 6.48 7.41
CA HIS A 74 1.76 5.35 6.52
C HIS A 74 0.33 4.85 6.64
N GLY A 75 -0.53 5.24 5.70
CA GLY A 75 -1.94 4.90 5.68
C GLY A 75 -2.21 3.41 5.44
N PRO A 76 -3.45 2.96 5.65
CA PRO A 76 -3.82 1.58 5.41
C PRO A 76 -3.69 1.19 3.93
N ILE A 77 -3.49 -0.10 3.71
CA ILE A 77 -3.54 -0.66 2.37
C ILE A 77 -5.00 -0.73 1.97
N THR A 78 -5.38 0.01 0.92
CA THR A 78 -6.77 0.06 0.48
C THR A 78 -6.87 0.20 -1.04
N ASP A 79 -7.87 -0.41 -1.65
CA ASP A 79 -8.13 -0.22 -3.07
C ASP A 79 -9.07 0.96 -3.31
N LEU A 80 -8.49 2.05 -3.77
CA LEU A 80 -9.19 3.31 -4.06
C LEU A 80 -10.15 3.21 -5.25
N ALA A 81 -9.94 2.25 -6.12
CA ALA A 81 -10.79 2.06 -7.29
C ALA A 81 -12.06 1.25 -6.96
N GLY A 82 -12.12 0.60 -5.79
CA GLY A 82 -13.28 -0.16 -5.34
C GLY A 82 -13.38 -1.56 -5.94
N PHE A 83 -12.24 -2.15 -6.35
CA PHE A 83 -12.20 -3.52 -6.81
C PHE A 83 -12.01 -4.51 -5.66
N SER A 84 -12.56 -5.70 -5.82
CA SER A 84 -12.36 -6.87 -4.97
C SER A 84 -12.17 -8.11 -5.83
N GLN A 85 -11.95 -9.26 -5.20
CA GLN A 85 -11.96 -10.55 -5.90
C GLN A 85 -13.28 -10.84 -6.63
N GLN A 86 -14.37 -10.19 -6.23
CA GLN A 86 -15.68 -10.33 -6.84
C GLN A 86 -15.97 -9.29 -7.93
N GLY A 87 -14.99 -8.42 -8.23
CA GLY A 87 -15.11 -7.34 -9.20
C GLY A 87 -15.26 -5.96 -8.56
N TRP A 88 -15.71 -5.00 -9.34
CA TRP A 88 -15.90 -3.63 -8.91
C TRP A 88 -17.19 -3.44 -8.12
N HIS A 89 -17.10 -2.72 -6.99
CA HIS A 89 -18.25 -2.38 -6.14
C HIS A 89 -18.16 -0.93 -5.66
N GLU A 90 -19.21 -0.15 -5.92
CA GLU A 90 -19.30 1.23 -5.49
C GLU A 90 -19.23 1.39 -3.96
N ASN A 91 -19.78 0.45 -3.20
CA ASN A 91 -19.72 0.50 -1.74
C ASN A 91 -18.27 0.36 -1.22
N GLN A 92 -17.45 -0.46 -1.87
CA GLN A 92 -16.04 -0.61 -1.53
C GLN A 92 -15.25 0.65 -1.87
N ARG A 93 -15.53 1.26 -3.03
CA ARG A 93 -14.94 2.54 -3.39
C ARG A 93 -15.25 3.63 -2.36
N ARG A 94 -16.51 3.74 -1.94
CA ARG A 94 -16.92 4.70 -0.90
C ARG A 94 -16.30 4.40 0.45
N GLN A 95 -16.17 3.14 0.81
CA GLN A 95 -15.51 2.74 2.04
C GLN A 95 -14.03 3.13 2.01
N ALA A 96 -13.32 2.83 0.93
CA ALA A 96 -11.92 3.22 0.75
C ALA A 96 -11.74 4.74 0.82
N GLU A 97 -12.63 5.51 0.18
CA GLU A 97 -12.64 6.97 0.25
C GLU A 97 -12.83 7.48 1.69
N ALA A 98 -13.80 6.93 2.42
CA ALA A 98 -14.04 7.29 3.82
C ALA A 98 -12.83 6.99 4.72
N GLN A 99 -12.15 5.87 4.48
CA GLN A 99 -10.92 5.50 5.18
C GLN A 99 -9.79 6.48 4.93
N MET A 100 -9.59 6.87 3.67
CA MET A 100 -8.59 7.87 3.33
C MET A 100 -8.87 9.21 4.00
N VAL A 101 -10.13 9.65 4.01
CA VAL A 101 -10.53 10.90 4.66
C VAL A 101 -10.23 10.84 6.16
N ASP A 102 -10.52 9.73 6.85
CA ASP A 102 -10.19 9.58 8.28
C ASP A 102 -8.68 9.65 8.53
N VAL A 103 -7.89 9.01 7.66
CA VAL A 103 -6.42 9.08 7.76
C VAL A 103 -5.91 10.50 7.58
N LEU A 104 -6.39 11.21 6.58
CA LEU A 104 -6.00 12.60 6.31
C LEU A 104 -6.40 13.53 7.46
N ASP A 105 -7.61 13.36 7.99
CA ASP A 105 -8.11 14.11 9.14
C ASP A 105 -7.25 13.91 10.40
N LYS A 106 -6.81 12.68 10.66
CA LYS A 106 -5.91 12.36 11.77
C LYS A 106 -4.51 12.86 11.50
N ALA A 107 -3.97 12.66 10.29
CA ALA A 107 -2.66 13.15 9.89
C ALA A 107 -2.53 14.67 10.03
N HIS A 108 -3.58 15.42 9.69
CA HIS A 108 -3.63 16.87 9.86
C HIS A 108 -3.38 17.35 11.30
N GLN A 109 -3.58 16.47 12.28
CA GLN A 109 -3.32 16.81 13.69
C GLN A 109 -1.82 16.71 14.05
N LEU A 110 -0.99 16.09 13.20
CA LEU A 110 0.45 15.89 13.47
C LEU A 110 1.31 17.12 13.19
N ASP A 111 0.82 18.07 12.40
CA ASP A 111 1.52 19.33 12.12
C ASP A 111 0.58 20.52 12.26
N SER A 112 1.07 21.63 12.83
CA SER A 112 0.31 22.86 12.99
C SER A 112 -0.06 23.52 11.66
N LYS A 113 0.74 23.29 10.62
CA LYS A 113 0.53 23.78 9.25
C LYS A 113 -0.21 22.78 8.37
N GLY A 114 -0.47 21.56 8.87
CA GLY A 114 -1.11 20.49 8.12
C GLY A 114 -0.27 19.91 6.97
N ASN A 115 1.04 20.14 6.96
CA ASN A 115 1.94 19.68 5.92
C ASN A 115 2.62 18.36 6.33
N VAL A 116 1.83 17.28 6.42
CA VAL A 116 2.30 15.94 6.79
C VAL A 116 2.26 15.06 5.56
N PRO A 117 3.38 14.43 5.16
CA PRO A 117 3.37 13.41 4.12
C PRO A 117 2.50 12.22 4.56
N VAL A 118 1.59 11.78 3.68
CA VAL A 118 0.77 10.59 3.89
C VAL A 118 0.97 9.64 2.72
N THR A 119 1.42 8.44 3.00
CA THR A 119 1.63 7.39 1.99
C THR A 119 0.50 6.39 2.04
N PHE A 120 -0.13 6.11 0.91
CA PHE A 120 -1.10 5.03 0.75
C PHE A 120 -0.57 3.99 -0.22
N HIS A 121 -0.81 2.74 0.09
CA HIS A 121 -0.58 1.64 -0.82
C HIS A 121 -1.91 1.14 -1.38
N ALA A 122 -2.04 1.14 -2.69
CA ALA A 122 -3.12 0.42 -3.33
C ALA A 122 -2.90 -1.08 -3.13
N GLN A 123 -3.89 -1.74 -2.52
CA GLN A 123 -3.91 -3.19 -2.54
C GLN A 123 -4.29 -3.62 -3.96
N PRO A 124 -3.47 -4.36 -4.68
CA PRO A 124 -3.92 -4.91 -5.95
C PRO A 124 -5.07 -5.87 -5.64
N PRO A 125 -6.29 -5.58 -6.09
CA PRO A 125 -7.43 -6.50 -5.91
C PRO A 125 -7.29 -7.71 -6.83
N PHE A 126 -6.30 -7.65 -7.69
CA PHE A 126 -5.97 -8.64 -8.67
C PHE A 126 -4.66 -9.32 -8.34
N PRO A 127 -4.54 -10.57 -8.73
CA PRO A 127 -3.30 -11.28 -8.68
C PRO A 127 -2.20 -10.49 -9.37
N THR A 128 -0.99 -10.69 -8.94
CA THR A 128 0.20 -9.94 -9.36
C THR A 128 0.24 -9.79 -10.86
N GLN A 129 0.26 -8.56 -11.36
CA GLN A 129 0.41 -8.29 -12.78
C GLN A 129 1.76 -8.83 -13.23
N ARG A 130 1.74 -9.79 -14.14
CA ARG A 130 2.94 -10.36 -14.73
C ARG A 130 3.11 -9.84 -16.15
N TRP A 131 4.23 -9.19 -16.41
CA TRP A 131 4.63 -8.87 -17.76
C TRP A 131 5.12 -10.15 -18.44
N VAL A 132 4.47 -10.54 -19.51
CA VAL A 132 4.93 -11.67 -20.32
C VAL A 132 5.73 -11.11 -21.48
N HIS A 133 7.05 -11.07 -21.30
CA HIS A 133 8.02 -10.77 -22.35
C HIS A 133 8.81 -12.04 -22.60
N GLY A 134 8.24 -12.99 -23.30
CA GLY A 134 8.90 -14.26 -23.39
C GLY A 134 8.76 -14.94 -24.75
N PRO A 135 9.57 -15.97 -24.99
CA PRO A 135 9.46 -16.82 -26.16
C PRO A 135 8.07 -17.50 -26.19
N LYS A 136 7.68 -17.92 -27.38
CA LYS A 136 6.37 -18.53 -27.68
C LYS A 136 5.93 -19.62 -26.68
N LYS A 137 6.89 -20.34 -26.10
CA LYS A 137 6.65 -21.41 -25.11
C LYS A 137 6.01 -20.89 -23.80
N GLU A 138 6.48 -19.76 -23.28
CA GLU A 138 5.90 -19.17 -22.05
C GLU A 138 4.46 -18.67 -22.29
N ALA A 139 4.19 -18.17 -23.49
CA ALA A 139 2.83 -17.77 -23.87
C ALA A 139 1.90 -18.99 -24.00
N GLU A 140 2.40 -20.11 -24.50
CA GLU A 140 1.63 -21.36 -24.59
C GLU A 140 1.33 -21.95 -23.20
N GLU A 141 2.29 -21.96 -22.28
CA GLU A 141 2.10 -22.39 -20.90
C GLU A 141 1.08 -21.51 -20.16
N LEU A 142 1.12 -20.21 -20.39
CA LEU A 142 0.16 -19.28 -19.80
C LEU A 142 -1.27 -19.48 -20.34
N ILE A 143 -1.41 -19.66 -21.67
CA ILE A 143 -2.70 -19.96 -22.30
C ILE A 143 -3.29 -21.26 -21.72
N GLU A 144 -2.49 -22.30 -21.59
CA GLU A 144 -2.92 -23.60 -21.04
C GLU A 144 -3.40 -23.46 -19.59
N GLY A 145 -2.66 -22.70 -18.76
CA GLY A 145 -3.06 -22.40 -17.38
C GLY A 145 -4.38 -21.64 -17.30
N MET A 146 -4.56 -20.61 -18.13
CA MET A 146 -5.80 -19.83 -18.18
C MET A 146 -6.98 -20.67 -18.67
N GLU A 147 -6.78 -21.52 -19.69
CA GLU A 147 -7.83 -22.40 -20.19
C GLU A 147 -8.25 -23.48 -19.17
N LYS A 148 -7.30 -24.02 -18.42
CA LYS A 148 -7.57 -24.96 -17.33
C LYS A 148 -8.40 -24.30 -16.25
N SER A 149 -7.98 -23.14 -15.77
CA SER A 149 -8.68 -22.38 -14.74
C SER A 149 -10.09 -21.94 -15.20
N ALA A 150 -10.26 -21.54 -16.47
CA ALA A 150 -11.55 -21.24 -17.04
C ALA A 150 -12.49 -22.44 -17.11
N ARG A 151 -11.98 -23.62 -17.42
CA ARG A 151 -12.77 -24.87 -17.40
C ARG A 151 -13.25 -25.23 -16.01
N GLU A 152 -12.40 -25.09 -15.00
CA GLU A 152 -12.74 -25.37 -13.60
C GLU A 152 -13.79 -24.38 -13.06
N ARG A 153 -13.77 -23.15 -13.48
CA ARG A 153 -14.77 -22.11 -13.11
C ARG A 153 -16.04 -22.10 -13.95
N GLY A 154 -16.11 -22.89 -15.02
CA GLY A 154 -17.27 -22.96 -15.91
C GLY A 154 -17.33 -21.87 -16.98
N GLY A 155 -16.24 -21.15 -17.26
CA GLY A 155 -16.16 -20.14 -18.33
C GLY A 155 -15.01 -19.16 -18.17
N TYR A 156 -14.74 -18.40 -19.25
CA TYR A 156 -13.76 -17.32 -19.27
C TYR A 156 -14.29 -16.06 -18.59
N SER A 157 -13.46 -15.36 -17.83
CA SER A 157 -13.78 -14.01 -17.41
C SER A 157 -13.70 -13.02 -18.60
N HIS A 158 -14.30 -11.82 -18.42
CA HIS A 158 -14.50 -10.87 -19.53
C HIS A 158 -13.19 -10.43 -20.24
N GLY A 159 -12.06 -10.50 -19.59
CA GLY A 159 -10.75 -10.15 -20.18
C GLY A 159 -9.94 -11.32 -20.70
N GLU A 160 -10.13 -12.53 -20.15
CA GLU A 160 -9.29 -13.70 -20.44
C GLU A 160 -9.37 -14.16 -21.89
N ALA A 161 -10.56 -14.16 -22.48
CA ALA A 161 -10.76 -14.55 -23.86
C ALA A 161 -9.95 -13.65 -24.82
N LYS A 162 -9.92 -12.35 -24.57
CA LYS A 162 -9.16 -11.38 -25.38
C LYS A 162 -7.65 -11.57 -25.19
N ILE A 163 -7.21 -11.81 -23.97
CA ILE A 163 -5.81 -12.07 -23.63
C ILE A 163 -5.31 -13.33 -24.35
N ILE A 164 -6.07 -14.42 -24.30
CA ILE A 164 -5.75 -15.67 -25.00
C ILE A 164 -5.68 -15.46 -26.51
N GLU A 165 -6.61 -14.69 -27.07
CA GLU A 165 -6.61 -14.37 -28.50
C GLU A 165 -5.37 -13.56 -28.91
N ASP A 166 -4.98 -12.55 -28.12
CA ASP A 166 -3.80 -11.72 -28.39
C ASP A 166 -2.50 -12.53 -28.23
N LEU A 167 -2.40 -13.39 -27.25
CA LEU A 167 -1.27 -14.32 -27.06
C LEU A 167 -1.14 -15.30 -28.24
N ARG A 168 -2.24 -15.90 -28.71
CA ARG A 168 -2.27 -16.79 -29.86
C ARG A 168 -1.87 -16.12 -31.17
N ARG A 169 -2.21 -14.84 -31.33
CA ARG A 169 -1.83 -14.05 -32.50
C ARG A 169 -0.36 -13.62 -32.49
N GLY A 170 0.40 -13.94 -31.45
CA GLY A 170 1.80 -13.56 -31.30
C GLY A 170 1.99 -12.04 -31.24
N ARG A 171 0.95 -11.30 -30.87
CA ARG A 171 1.07 -9.87 -30.62
C ARG A 171 1.92 -9.65 -29.38
N ARG A 172 2.90 -8.77 -29.46
CA ARG A 172 3.60 -8.27 -28.28
C ARG A 172 2.56 -7.73 -27.32
N MET A 173 2.42 -8.38 -26.19
CA MET A 173 1.55 -7.86 -25.14
C MET A 173 2.33 -6.80 -24.39
N ASP A 174 2.07 -5.54 -24.74
CA ASP A 174 2.38 -4.40 -23.88
C ASP A 174 1.32 -4.27 -22.77
N SER A 175 0.45 -5.27 -22.64
CA SER A 175 -0.63 -5.28 -21.66
C SER A 175 -0.28 -6.16 -20.45
N VAL A 176 -0.67 -5.66 -19.33
CA VAL A 176 -0.56 -6.31 -18.01
C VAL A 176 -1.56 -7.47 -17.94
N ILE A 177 -1.06 -8.68 -17.71
CA ILE A 177 -1.91 -9.84 -17.46
C ILE A 177 -1.98 -10.05 -15.95
N ALA A 178 -3.19 -10.03 -15.41
CA ALA A 178 -3.46 -10.46 -14.06
C ALA A 178 -3.49 -12.01 -14.02
N VAL A 179 -2.61 -12.62 -13.25
CA VAL A 179 -2.57 -14.07 -13.02
C VAL A 179 -3.06 -14.35 -11.62
N ASP A 180 -4.11 -15.17 -11.47
CA ASP A 180 -4.53 -15.65 -10.15
C ASP A 180 -3.39 -16.46 -9.52
N GLN A 181 -2.95 -16.04 -8.34
CA GLN A 181 -2.13 -16.87 -7.47
C GLN A 181 -3.07 -17.67 -6.56
N GLU A 182 -3.06 -18.98 -6.70
CA GLU A 182 -3.60 -19.89 -5.70
C GLU A 182 -2.78 -19.85 -4.40
#